data_0aa7f9c65bd89d03a788db9e79fd770b
#
_entry.id   0aa7f9c65bd89d03a788db9e79fd770b
#
_cell.length_a   1.000
_cell.length_b   1.000
_cell.length_c   1.000
_cell.angle_alpha   90.00
_cell.angle_beta   90.00
_cell.angle_gamma   90.00
#
_symmetry.space_group_name_H-M   'P 1'
#
loop_
_entity.id
_entity.type
_entity.pdbx_description
1 polymer ?
#
loop_
_entity_poly.entity_id
_entity_poly.type
_entity_poly.pdbx_seq_one_letter_code
_entity_poly.pdbx_strand_id
1 'polypeptide(L)'
;VAAIRRLGPDRIEVTDRWGDSRVFSAVVATCQAWLLSTEIECDESLFSQDLWMALDRTRYMQSSKTFVMVDRPFWTDTDPTTGHDVMSMTLTDRLTRGTYLFDNGPDRPGVICLSYTWMRDALKVLPHPVDRRVELSLAALKKIYPDLDIASHIVGRPITVSWEDDPNFLGAFKGALPGHYRYNTRVYNH
;
A
#
# COMPACT_ATOMS: atom_id res chain seq x y z
N VAL A 1 19.71 -6.12 2.39
CA VAL A 1 20.27 -7.49 2.39
C VAL A 1 20.26 -7.99 0.96
N ALA A 2 21.39 -8.55 0.52
CA ALA A 2 21.55 -9.13 -0.81
C ALA A 2 21.55 -10.67 -0.76
N ALA A 3 22.11 -11.26 0.32
CA ALA A 3 22.15 -12.71 0.46
C ALA A 3 22.02 -13.16 1.91
N ILE A 4 21.47 -14.35 2.12
CA ILE A 4 21.40 -15.05 3.40
C ILE A 4 21.82 -16.50 3.17
N ARG A 5 22.88 -16.96 3.87
CA ARG A 5 23.46 -18.29 3.68
C ARG A 5 23.62 -19.02 5.01
N ARG A 6 23.36 -20.32 5.01
CA ARG A 6 23.62 -21.18 6.16
C ARG A 6 25.05 -21.69 6.13
N LEU A 7 25.85 -21.33 7.11
CA LEU A 7 27.22 -21.82 7.27
C LEU A 7 27.33 -23.02 8.25
N GLY A 8 26.29 -23.28 9.03
CA GLY A 8 26.23 -24.32 10.02
C GLY A 8 24.97 -24.23 10.90
N PRO A 9 24.81 -25.09 11.93
CA PRO A 9 23.60 -25.10 12.76
C PRO A 9 23.24 -23.73 13.37
N ASP A 10 24.21 -23.03 13.93
CA ASP A 10 24.04 -21.74 14.60
C ASP A 10 24.86 -20.64 13.91
N ARG A 11 25.03 -20.75 12.60
CA ARG A 11 25.82 -19.79 11.83
C ARG A 11 25.13 -19.45 10.53
N ILE A 12 24.58 -18.23 10.47
CA ILE A 12 23.90 -17.67 9.31
C ILE A 12 24.64 -16.42 8.88
N GLU A 13 25.15 -16.42 7.65
CA GLU A 13 25.79 -15.27 7.04
C GLU A 13 24.71 -14.41 6.36
N VAL A 14 24.79 -13.11 6.61
CA VAL A 14 23.98 -12.08 5.95
C VAL A 14 24.91 -11.14 5.23
N THR A 15 24.73 -10.99 3.92
CA THR A 15 25.48 -10.08 3.06
C THR A 15 24.61 -8.91 2.66
N ASP A 16 25.15 -7.70 2.78
CA ASP A 16 24.46 -6.51 2.32
C ASP A 16 24.66 -6.24 0.82
N ARG A 17 24.03 -5.21 0.29
CA ARG A 17 24.12 -4.85 -1.14
C ARG A 17 25.50 -4.29 -1.55
N TRP A 18 26.38 -3.98 -0.62
CA TRP A 18 27.74 -3.51 -0.88
C TRP A 18 28.76 -4.64 -0.80
N GLY A 19 28.32 -5.87 -0.44
CA GLY A 19 29.17 -7.06 -0.35
C GLY A 19 29.75 -7.32 1.04
N ASP A 20 29.41 -6.48 2.03
CA ASP A 20 29.83 -6.72 3.41
C ASP A 20 29.02 -7.84 4.04
N SER A 21 29.73 -8.84 4.61
CA SER A 21 29.11 -10.01 5.23
C SER A 21 29.31 -10.04 6.74
N ARG A 22 28.29 -10.49 7.46
CA ARG A 22 28.32 -10.73 8.90
C ARG A 22 27.67 -12.06 9.23
N VAL A 23 28.19 -12.74 10.25
CA VAL A 23 27.67 -14.03 10.73
C VAL A 23 26.92 -13.85 12.04
N PHE A 24 25.74 -14.45 12.10
CA PHE A 24 24.83 -14.39 13.24
C PHE A 24 24.44 -15.82 13.68
N SER A 25 24.08 -15.98 14.94
CA SER A 25 23.50 -17.23 15.45
C SER A 25 22.05 -17.43 15.04
N ALA A 26 21.32 -16.32 14.83
CA ALA A 26 19.95 -16.32 14.36
C ALA A 26 19.66 -15.06 13.54
N VAL A 27 18.70 -15.15 12.61
CA VAL A 27 18.23 -14.03 11.78
C VAL A 27 16.71 -14.03 11.77
N VAL A 28 16.11 -12.87 12.02
CA VAL A 28 14.66 -12.66 11.91
C VAL A 28 14.38 -11.82 10.67
N ALA A 29 13.78 -12.42 9.66
CA ALA A 29 13.37 -11.72 8.45
C ALA A 29 11.98 -11.08 8.64
N THR A 30 11.92 -9.76 8.70
CA THR A 30 10.69 -8.98 8.85
C THR A 30 10.18 -8.38 7.53
N CYS A 31 10.89 -8.62 6.44
CA CYS A 31 10.48 -8.21 5.10
C CYS A 31 9.34 -9.09 4.58
N GLN A 32 8.73 -8.68 3.48
CA GLN A 32 7.74 -9.52 2.79
C GLN A 32 8.38 -10.81 2.28
N ALA A 33 7.63 -11.91 2.38
CA ALA A 33 8.13 -13.24 2.04
C ALA A 33 8.61 -13.36 0.58
N TRP A 34 7.98 -12.65 -0.34
CA TRP A 34 8.39 -12.66 -1.75
C TRP A 34 9.80 -12.10 -1.98
N LEU A 35 10.25 -11.16 -1.15
CA LEU A 35 11.62 -10.65 -1.23
C LEU A 35 12.67 -11.74 -0.97
N LEU A 36 12.34 -12.75 -0.16
CA LEU A 36 13.22 -13.90 0.09
C LEU A 36 13.37 -14.82 -1.12
N SER A 37 12.45 -14.76 -2.08
CA SER A 37 12.48 -15.59 -3.30
C SER A 37 12.76 -14.80 -4.58
N THR A 38 12.74 -13.45 -4.53
CA THR A 38 12.92 -12.61 -5.72
C THR A 38 14.14 -11.71 -5.66
N GLU A 39 14.38 -11.05 -4.51
CA GLU A 39 15.38 -10.00 -4.37
C GLU A 39 16.60 -10.41 -3.52
N ILE A 40 16.42 -11.38 -2.62
CA ILE A 40 17.44 -11.84 -1.69
C ILE A 40 17.92 -13.23 -2.11
N GLU A 41 19.20 -13.39 -2.37
CA GLU A 41 19.80 -14.71 -2.62
C GLU A 41 19.76 -15.54 -1.32
N CYS A 42 18.76 -16.40 -1.18
CA CYS A 42 18.57 -17.24 -0.01
C CYS A 42 19.06 -18.67 -0.28
N ASP A 43 19.84 -19.21 0.66
CA ASP A 43 20.21 -20.62 0.64
C ASP A 43 18.95 -21.48 0.85
N GLU A 44 18.72 -22.43 -0.06
CA GLU A 44 17.55 -23.30 0.01
C GLU A 44 17.46 -24.10 1.31
N SER A 45 18.61 -24.38 1.95
CA SER A 45 18.69 -25.09 3.23
C SER A 45 18.21 -24.29 4.44
N LEU A 46 17.91 -22.99 4.28
CA LEU A 46 17.41 -22.13 5.37
C LEU A 46 16.06 -22.61 5.88
N PHE A 47 15.20 -23.10 5.00
CA PHE A 47 13.85 -23.52 5.31
C PHE A 47 13.52 -24.89 4.70
N SER A 48 12.52 -25.55 5.25
CA SER A 48 11.97 -26.77 4.63
C SER A 48 11.29 -26.45 3.29
N GLN A 49 11.21 -27.44 2.40
CA GLN A 49 10.50 -27.30 1.13
C GLN A 49 9.06 -26.84 1.32
N ASP A 50 8.37 -27.37 2.35
CA ASP A 50 6.99 -26.97 2.69
C ASP A 50 6.89 -25.50 3.07
N LEU A 51 7.90 -24.97 3.79
CA LEU A 51 7.92 -23.56 4.16
C LEU A 51 8.25 -22.67 2.98
N TRP A 52 9.23 -23.05 2.14
CA TRP A 52 9.51 -22.34 0.89
C TRP A 52 8.25 -22.23 0.01
N MET A 53 7.55 -23.32 -0.18
CA MET A 53 6.29 -23.34 -0.92
C MET A 53 5.23 -22.43 -0.27
N ALA A 54 5.16 -22.38 1.05
CA ALA A 54 4.22 -21.52 1.76
C ALA A 54 4.59 -20.04 1.63
N LEU A 55 5.87 -19.68 1.68
CA LEU A 55 6.38 -18.32 1.46
C LEU A 55 6.08 -17.84 0.03
N ASP A 56 6.39 -18.67 -0.98
CA ASP A 56 6.12 -18.38 -2.39
C ASP A 56 4.62 -18.17 -2.66
N ARG A 57 3.77 -18.99 -2.05
CA ARG A 57 2.32 -18.93 -2.22
C ARG A 57 1.60 -17.98 -1.26
N THR A 58 2.32 -17.35 -0.34
CA THR A 58 1.78 -16.25 0.46
C THR A 58 1.35 -15.12 -0.46
N ARG A 59 0.13 -14.63 -0.28
CA ARG A 59 -0.42 -13.58 -1.14
C ARG A 59 -0.28 -12.23 -0.46
N TYR A 60 0.27 -11.28 -1.20
CA TYR A 60 0.25 -9.87 -0.84
C TYR A 60 -0.77 -9.15 -1.71
N MET A 61 -1.59 -8.32 -1.06
CA MET A 61 -2.61 -7.54 -1.73
C MET A 61 -2.00 -6.25 -2.27
N GLN A 62 -2.45 -5.84 -3.45
CA GLN A 62 -2.12 -4.52 -4.00
C GLN A 62 -2.88 -3.44 -3.23
N SER A 63 -2.29 -2.28 -3.06
CA SER A 63 -2.96 -1.12 -2.51
C SER A 63 -2.35 0.17 -3.03
N SER A 64 -3.20 1.04 -3.53
CA SER A 64 -2.81 2.35 -4.01
C SER A 64 -3.58 3.44 -3.30
N LYS A 65 -2.89 4.54 -3.00
CA LYS A 65 -3.47 5.76 -2.44
C LYS A 65 -3.04 6.96 -3.28
N THR A 66 -3.96 7.90 -3.46
CA THR A 66 -3.69 9.17 -4.13
C THR A 66 -4.10 10.31 -3.23
N PHE A 67 -3.15 11.19 -2.92
CA PHE A 67 -3.35 12.31 -2.01
C PHE A 67 -3.20 13.63 -2.73
N VAL A 68 -4.01 14.60 -2.33
CA VAL A 68 -3.88 16.01 -2.68
C VAL A 68 -3.89 16.85 -1.42
N MET A 69 -3.15 17.93 -1.43
CA MET A 69 -3.26 19.01 -0.45
C MET A 69 -4.28 20.02 -0.96
N VAL A 70 -5.09 20.56 -0.07
CA VAL A 70 -6.08 21.59 -0.36
C VAL A 70 -5.81 22.84 0.49
N ASP A 71 -6.22 23.98 0.00
CA ASP A 71 -6.01 25.30 0.64
C ASP A 71 -6.57 25.38 2.06
N ARG A 72 -7.72 24.75 2.30
CA ARG A 72 -8.40 24.67 3.58
C ARG A 72 -9.32 23.44 3.64
N PRO A 73 -9.81 23.04 4.82
CA PRO A 73 -10.76 21.93 4.97
C PRO A 73 -12.18 22.34 4.55
N PHE A 74 -12.38 22.63 3.26
CA PHE A 74 -13.65 23.13 2.70
C PHE A 74 -14.82 22.14 2.93
N TRP A 75 -14.55 20.89 3.16
CA TRP A 75 -15.56 19.87 3.44
C TRP A 75 -16.39 20.12 4.70
N THR A 76 -15.88 20.95 5.62
CA THR A 76 -16.60 21.40 6.83
C THR A 76 -17.54 22.59 6.58
N ASP A 77 -17.58 23.12 5.35
CA ASP A 77 -18.55 24.15 4.98
C ASP A 77 -19.96 23.55 5.07
N THR A 78 -20.92 24.36 5.52
CA THR A 78 -22.30 23.90 5.67
C THR A 78 -23.05 23.99 4.34
N ASP A 79 -23.60 22.88 3.90
CA ASP A 79 -24.54 22.84 2.78
C ASP A 79 -25.84 23.56 3.16
N PRO A 80 -26.22 24.61 2.45
CA PRO A 80 -27.41 25.42 2.79
C PRO A 80 -28.74 24.67 2.66
N THR A 81 -28.74 23.56 1.93
CA THR A 81 -29.95 22.76 1.71
C THR A 81 -30.14 21.72 2.81
N THR A 82 -29.07 21.07 3.23
CA THR A 82 -29.11 19.97 4.19
C THR A 82 -28.76 20.37 5.62
N GLY A 83 -28.03 21.49 5.80
CA GLY A 83 -27.48 21.92 7.08
C GLY A 83 -26.32 21.07 7.60
N HIS A 84 -25.78 20.19 6.77
CA HIS A 84 -24.64 19.31 7.08
C HIS A 84 -23.37 19.77 6.32
N ASP A 85 -22.25 19.16 6.63
CA ASP A 85 -20.99 19.35 5.90
C ASP A 85 -21.17 19.03 4.42
N VAL A 86 -20.56 19.84 3.54
CA VAL A 86 -20.67 19.68 2.07
C VAL A 86 -20.03 18.38 1.58
N MET A 87 -19.09 17.80 2.35
CA MET A 87 -18.46 16.53 2.05
C MET A 87 -18.03 15.81 3.33
N SER A 88 -18.10 14.50 3.36
CA SER A 88 -17.61 13.67 4.46
C SER A 88 -16.75 12.53 3.96
N MET A 89 -16.16 11.74 4.87
CA MET A 89 -15.52 10.48 4.51
C MET A 89 -16.47 9.65 3.63
N THR A 90 -16.01 9.25 2.47
CA THR A 90 -16.84 8.63 1.44
C THR A 90 -16.38 7.23 1.12
N LEU A 91 -17.25 6.25 1.32
CA LEU A 91 -17.06 4.88 0.83
C LEU A 91 -18.02 4.64 -0.35
N THR A 92 -17.51 4.08 -1.44
CA THR A 92 -18.27 3.91 -2.68
C THR A 92 -17.83 2.64 -3.44
N ASP A 93 -18.69 2.13 -4.29
CA ASP A 93 -18.39 1.08 -5.27
C ASP A 93 -17.67 1.62 -6.53
N ARG A 94 -17.52 2.95 -6.65
CA ARG A 94 -16.77 3.60 -7.73
C ARG A 94 -15.25 3.43 -7.56
N LEU A 95 -14.47 3.89 -8.54
CA LEU A 95 -13.02 3.70 -8.62
C LEU A 95 -12.26 4.18 -7.38
N THR A 96 -12.71 5.24 -6.72
CA THR A 96 -12.04 5.79 -5.53
C THR A 96 -12.08 4.87 -4.32
N ARG A 97 -13.07 4.01 -4.21
CA ARG A 97 -13.39 3.11 -3.09
C ARG A 97 -13.53 3.82 -1.76
N GLY A 98 -12.44 4.36 -1.23
CA GLY A 98 -12.45 5.17 -0.01
C GLY A 98 -11.82 6.54 -0.27
N THR A 99 -12.51 7.60 0.16
CA THR A 99 -12.00 8.96 0.20
C THR A 99 -11.97 9.42 1.64
N TYR A 100 -10.82 9.90 2.10
CA TYR A 100 -10.62 10.29 3.50
C TYR A 100 -10.14 11.73 3.58
N LEU A 101 -10.60 12.43 4.60
CA LEU A 101 -10.37 13.85 4.83
C LEU A 101 -9.53 14.03 6.08
N PHE A 102 -8.46 14.81 5.98
CA PHE A 102 -7.54 15.06 7.10
C PHE A 102 -7.46 16.55 7.35
N ASP A 103 -8.09 16.96 8.44
CA ASP A 103 -8.18 18.33 8.88
C ASP A 103 -6.99 18.72 9.77
N ASN A 104 -6.43 19.89 9.54
CA ASN A 104 -5.34 20.47 10.33
C ASN A 104 -5.79 21.80 11.02
N GLY A 105 -7.07 22.08 11.04
CA GLY A 105 -7.68 23.32 11.54
C GLY A 105 -8.24 24.21 10.42
N PRO A 106 -9.20 25.09 10.72
CA PRO A 106 -10.02 25.78 9.73
C PRO A 106 -9.25 26.68 8.76
N ASP A 107 -8.14 27.27 9.22
CA ASP A 107 -7.32 28.22 8.46
C ASP A 107 -5.99 27.60 7.98
N ARG A 108 -5.91 26.28 7.90
CA ARG A 108 -4.70 25.56 7.48
C ARG A 108 -5.01 24.66 6.30
N PRO A 109 -4.00 24.41 5.44
CA PRO A 109 -4.15 23.39 4.41
C PRO A 109 -4.58 22.04 4.98
N GLY A 110 -5.58 21.46 4.34
CA GLY A 110 -6.01 20.08 4.61
C GLY A 110 -5.40 19.10 3.62
N VAL A 111 -5.64 17.82 3.86
CA VAL A 111 -5.24 16.75 2.93
C VAL A 111 -6.45 15.87 2.62
N ILE A 112 -6.63 15.55 1.36
CA ILE A 112 -7.62 14.56 0.92
C ILE A 112 -6.88 13.34 0.37
N CYS A 113 -7.13 12.17 0.94
CA CYS A 113 -6.89 10.92 0.25
C CYS A 113 -8.04 10.72 -0.75
N LEU A 114 -7.84 11.14 -2.00
CA LEU A 114 -8.86 11.07 -3.04
C LEU A 114 -9.32 9.64 -3.33
N SER A 115 -8.38 8.70 -3.25
CA SER A 115 -8.66 7.28 -3.48
C SER A 115 -7.81 6.38 -2.59
N TYR A 116 -8.44 5.36 -2.04
CA TYR A 116 -7.78 4.25 -1.38
C TYR A 116 -8.32 2.95 -1.95
N THR A 117 -7.54 2.37 -2.84
CA THR A 117 -7.95 1.21 -3.65
C THR A 117 -7.15 -0.03 -3.29
N TRP A 118 -7.75 -1.21 -3.48
CA TRP A 118 -7.15 -2.50 -3.19
C TRP A 118 -7.29 -3.46 -4.37
N MET A 119 -6.38 -4.43 -4.43
CA MET A 119 -6.43 -5.56 -5.36
C MET A 119 -6.63 -5.09 -6.81
N ARG A 120 -7.70 -5.56 -7.46
CA ARG A 120 -8.03 -5.25 -8.85
C ARG A 120 -8.20 -3.74 -9.10
N ASP A 121 -8.73 -2.99 -8.15
CA ASP A 121 -8.92 -1.55 -8.33
C ASP A 121 -7.60 -0.78 -8.21
N ALA A 122 -6.67 -1.23 -7.37
CA ALA A 122 -5.31 -0.69 -7.35
C ALA A 122 -4.60 -0.92 -8.70
N LEU A 123 -4.74 -2.12 -9.27
CA LEU A 123 -4.16 -2.43 -10.58
C LEU A 123 -4.72 -1.58 -11.73
N LYS A 124 -5.96 -1.13 -11.65
CA LYS A 124 -6.55 -0.23 -12.67
C LYS A 124 -5.87 1.13 -12.73
N VAL A 125 -5.35 1.60 -11.60
CA VAL A 125 -4.71 2.92 -11.52
C VAL A 125 -3.18 2.84 -11.62
N LEU A 126 -2.59 1.67 -11.41
CA LEU A 126 -1.15 1.45 -11.40
C LEU A 126 -0.41 1.98 -12.64
N PRO A 127 -0.88 1.77 -13.89
CA PRO A 127 -0.17 2.22 -15.08
C PRO A 127 -0.29 3.74 -15.33
N HIS A 128 -1.05 4.46 -14.51
CA HIS A 128 -1.29 5.88 -14.73
C HIS A 128 -0.36 6.77 -13.90
N PRO A 129 0.16 7.87 -14.47
CA PRO A 129 0.89 8.88 -13.72
C PRO A 129 -0.05 9.56 -12.70
N VAL A 130 0.55 10.22 -11.70
CA VAL A 130 -0.19 10.80 -10.58
C VAL A 130 -1.30 11.77 -11.01
N ASP A 131 -1.05 12.63 -11.98
CA ASP A 131 -2.04 13.59 -12.45
C ASP A 131 -3.28 12.88 -13.04
N ARG A 132 -3.05 11.81 -13.81
CA ARG A 132 -4.16 11.02 -14.35
C ARG A 132 -4.96 10.29 -13.27
N ARG A 133 -4.30 9.83 -12.21
CA ARG A 133 -4.99 9.23 -11.05
C ARG A 133 -5.86 10.26 -10.32
N VAL A 134 -5.38 11.50 -10.19
CA VAL A 134 -6.17 12.62 -9.64
C VAL A 134 -7.39 12.88 -10.50
N GLU A 135 -7.22 13.06 -11.83
CA GLU A 135 -8.34 13.29 -12.76
C GLU A 135 -9.42 12.19 -12.66
N LEU A 136 -9.00 10.93 -12.65
CA LEU A 136 -9.92 9.79 -12.54
C LEU A 136 -10.67 9.79 -11.21
N SER A 137 -10.00 10.16 -10.12
CA SER A 137 -10.60 10.24 -8.81
C SER A 137 -11.59 11.39 -8.70
N LEU A 138 -11.24 12.57 -9.21
CA LEU A 138 -12.12 13.74 -9.25
C LEU A 138 -13.35 13.48 -10.11
N ALA A 139 -13.19 12.82 -11.26
CA ALA A 139 -14.31 12.43 -12.12
C ALA A 139 -15.27 11.44 -11.44
N ALA A 140 -14.75 10.57 -10.58
CA ALA A 140 -15.58 9.67 -9.78
C ALA A 140 -16.31 10.42 -8.65
N LEU A 141 -15.60 11.31 -7.94
CA LEU A 141 -16.17 12.14 -6.86
C LEU A 141 -17.21 13.14 -7.38
N LYS A 142 -17.02 13.71 -8.56
CA LYS A 142 -17.99 14.62 -9.20
C LYS A 142 -19.37 13.97 -9.42
N LYS A 143 -19.42 12.65 -9.54
CA LYS A 143 -20.70 11.91 -9.64
C LYS A 143 -21.40 11.72 -8.30
N ILE A 144 -20.67 11.89 -7.20
CA ILE A 144 -21.20 11.78 -5.82
C ILE A 144 -21.54 13.18 -5.31
N TYR A 145 -20.68 14.14 -5.60
CA TYR A 145 -20.78 15.54 -5.19
C TYR A 145 -20.85 16.44 -6.44
N PRO A 146 -21.98 16.48 -7.15
CA PRO A 146 -22.09 17.15 -8.45
C PRO A 146 -21.90 18.69 -8.37
N ASP A 147 -22.23 19.29 -7.24
CA ASP A 147 -22.16 20.73 -7.03
C ASP A 147 -20.84 21.19 -6.40
N LEU A 148 -19.97 20.25 -5.96
CA LEU A 148 -18.73 20.56 -5.31
C LEU A 148 -17.56 20.61 -6.32
N ASP A 149 -16.76 21.68 -6.28
CA ASP A 149 -15.56 21.84 -7.08
C ASP A 149 -14.30 21.55 -6.24
N ILE A 150 -14.03 20.27 -6.00
CA ILE A 150 -12.85 19.83 -5.25
C ILE A 150 -11.55 20.29 -5.92
N ALA A 151 -11.53 20.36 -7.25
CA ALA A 151 -10.33 20.68 -8.02
C ALA A 151 -9.83 22.12 -7.75
N SER A 152 -10.73 23.07 -7.56
CA SER A 152 -10.38 24.48 -7.29
C SER A 152 -9.64 24.69 -5.96
N HIS A 153 -9.80 23.76 -5.02
CA HIS A 153 -9.14 23.78 -3.71
C HIS A 153 -7.77 23.12 -3.70
N ILE A 154 -7.39 22.39 -4.76
CA ILE A 154 -6.12 21.65 -4.77
C ILE A 154 -4.94 22.61 -4.88
N VAL A 155 -3.99 22.48 -3.96
CA VAL A 155 -2.74 23.24 -3.94
C VAL A 155 -1.53 22.29 -3.91
N GLY A 156 -0.41 22.73 -4.50
CA GLY A 156 0.81 21.93 -4.52
C GLY A 156 0.75 20.71 -5.46
N ARG A 157 1.67 19.79 -5.25
CA ARG A 157 1.80 18.60 -6.08
C ARG A 157 1.08 17.41 -5.44
N PRO A 158 0.29 16.64 -6.20
CA PRO A 158 -0.30 15.42 -5.70
C PRO A 158 0.75 14.34 -5.44
N ILE A 159 0.42 13.41 -4.55
CA ILE A 159 1.27 12.27 -4.20
C ILE A 159 0.48 10.99 -4.42
N THR A 160 1.12 9.99 -5.01
CA THR A 160 0.55 8.64 -5.09
C THR A 160 1.52 7.61 -4.53
N VAL A 161 0.96 6.58 -3.89
CA VAL A 161 1.70 5.43 -3.36
C VAL A 161 1.05 4.17 -3.90
N SER A 162 1.86 3.32 -4.53
CA SER A 162 1.47 1.97 -4.96
C SER A 162 2.51 1.00 -4.41
N TRP A 163 2.15 0.26 -3.38
CA TRP A 163 3.08 -0.61 -2.66
C TRP A 163 3.61 -1.78 -3.50
N GLU A 164 2.84 -2.19 -4.50
CA GLU A 164 3.21 -3.23 -5.45
C GLU A 164 4.28 -2.79 -6.47
N ASP A 165 4.49 -1.49 -6.63
CA ASP A 165 5.47 -0.89 -7.51
C ASP A 165 6.80 -0.58 -6.79
N ASP A 166 6.84 -0.73 -5.47
CA ASP A 166 8.03 -0.52 -4.67
C ASP A 166 8.83 -1.83 -4.55
N PRO A 167 10.09 -1.89 -5.05
CA PRO A 167 10.91 -3.09 -5.03
C PRO A 167 11.30 -3.56 -3.63
N ASN A 168 11.09 -2.74 -2.60
CA ASN A 168 11.31 -3.14 -1.20
C ASN A 168 10.07 -3.80 -0.56
N PHE A 169 8.92 -3.74 -1.22
CA PHE A 169 7.66 -4.26 -0.68
C PHE A 169 6.98 -5.28 -1.57
N LEU A 170 6.85 -5.06 -2.88
CA LEU A 170 6.16 -5.92 -3.85
C LEU A 170 4.67 -6.15 -3.56
N GLY A 171 4.09 -5.34 -2.67
CA GLY A 171 2.68 -5.42 -2.26
C GLY A 171 2.44 -4.71 -0.94
N ALA A 172 1.19 -4.45 -0.59
CA ALA A 172 0.84 -3.62 0.55
C ALA A 172 0.70 -4.40 1.85
N PHE A 173 -0.05 -5.48 1.84
CA PHE A 173 -0.32 -6.27 3.04
C PHE A 173 -0.63 -7.73 2.70
N LYS A 174 -0.27 -8.61 3.63
CA LYS A 174 -0.57 -10.04 3.50
C LYS A 174 -2.08 -10.26 3.55
N GLY A 175 -2.59 -11.00 2.60
CA GLY A 175 -4.00 -11.37 2.54
C GLY A 175 -4.20 -12.85 2.24
N ALA A 176 -5.27 -13.42 2.77
CA ALA A 176 -5.68 -14.77 2.47
C ALA A 176 -7.00 -14.76 1.71
N LEU A 177 -7.00 -15.26 0.49
CA LEU A 177 -8.22 -15.59 -0.23
C LEU A 177 -8.74 -16.97 0.22
N PRO A 178 -10.02 -17.27 0.00
CA PRO A 178 -10.55 -18.62 0.22
C PRO A 178 -9.66 -19.68 -0.41
N GLY A 179 -9.30 -20.72 0.35
CA GLY A 179 -8.37 -21.78 -0.07
C GLY A 179 -6.88 -21.52 0.17
N HIS A 180 -6.47 -20.29 0.51
CA HIS A 180 -5.06 -19.95 0.78
C HIS A 180 -4.65 -20.07 2.26
N TYR A 181 -5.59 -20.23 3.18
CA TYR A 181 -5.32 -20.32 4.62
C TYR A 181 -4.38 -21.49 4.99
N ARG A 182 -4.33 -22.57 4.22
CA ARG A 182 -3.40 -23.69 4.44
C ARG A 182 -1.93 -23.28 4.37
N TYR A 183 -1.58 -22.30 3.54
CA TYR A 183 -0.22 -21.78 3.44
C TYR A 183 0.06 -20.76 4.56
N ASN A 184 -0.90 -19.94 4.92
CA ASN A 184 -0.77 -18.99 6.01
C ASN A 184 -0.44 -19.67 7.34
N THR A 185 -1.12 -20.78 7.68
CA THR A 185 -0.85 -21.55 8.89
C THR A 185 0.60 -22.03 8.95
N ARG A 186 1.17 -22.46 7.83
CA ARG A 186 2.57 -22.88 7.75
C ARG A 186 3.54 -21.72 8.06
N VAL A 187 3.29 -20.54 7.50
CA VAL A 187 4.15 -19.36 7.72
C VAL A 187 4.08 -18.85 9.17
N TYR A 188 2.93 -18.96 9.83
CA TYR A 188 2.78 -18.48 11.21
C TYR A 188 3.28 -19.43 12.28
N ASN A 189 3.41 -20.71 11.98
CA ASN A 189 3.75 -21.76 12.96
C ASN A 189 5.19 -22.28 12.79
N HIS A 190 6.08 -21.49 12.17
CA HIS A 190 7.50 -21.84 12.01
C HIS A 190 8.41 -21.04 12.90
#